data_9e641cf3d584183a8a52bfadf4b2122d
#
_entry.id   9e641cf3d584183a8a52bfadf4b2122d
#
_cell.length_a   1.000
_cell.length_b   1.000
_cell.length_c   1.000
_cell.angle_alpha   90.00
_cell.angle_beta   90.00
_cell.angle_gamma   90.00
#
_symmetry.space_group_name_H-M   'P 1'
#
loop_
_entity.id
_entity.type
_entity.pdbx_description
1 polymer ?
#
loop_
_entity_poly.entity_id
_entity_poly.type
_entity_poly.pdbx_seq_one_letter_code
_entity_poly.pdbx_strand_id
1 'polypeptide(L)'
;MSFPKNLVFKKHEDIVPLKSLVVLAVPNEVSVESAPKFLDAGHKVIDLSGVYRLHNQEILEKYYKLKHTRFNYINRAVFGIPEIFRDQLKNADFVSNPGCFSTSVILPIFLLGQLRKNLRPRIIVDSKSGVSGAGGRTEDSGYSYTSVYENFRAYKILSHQHEPEIREYVYSKSGLSDPEVIFTPHLLPVYRGILSTIVLEFDSEPEQDLISILENSSLNEPFIRILKTPEEVELKKVQHTNFLDISLRKRGNTLVVVSALDNLVKGAAGQALQNINLMTGAKETLGLLP
;
A
#
# COMPACT_ATOMS: atom_id res chain seq x y z
N MET A 1 -16.58 -4.41 19.08
CA MET A 1 -16.82 -5.78 18.55
C MET A 1 -16.39 -6.77 19.60
N SER A 2 -17.27 -7.69 19.99
CA SER A 2 -16.88 -8.82 20.85
C SER A 2 -16.34 -9.93 19.96
N PHE A 3 -15.16 -10.45 20.28
CA PHE A 3 -14.64 -11.65 19.60
C PHE A 3 -15.57 -12.86 19.86
N PRO A 4 -15.77 -13.75 18.87
CA PRO A 4 -16.49 -14.99 19.10
C PRO A 4 -15.89 -15.74 20.28
N LYS A 5 -16.73 -16.19 21.23
CA LYS A 5 -16.28 -16.85 22.46
C LYS A 5 -15.54 -18.18 22.25
N ASN A 6 -15.49 -18.70 21.01
CA ASN A 6 -14.95 -20.02 20.67
C ASN A 6 -13.74 -19.96 19.70
N LEU A 7 -12.99 -18.86 19.68
CA LEU A 7 -11.74 -18.79 18.92
C LEU A 7 -10.68 -19.67 19.62
N VAL A 8 -10.16 -20.64 18.89
CA VAL A 8 -9.08 -21.52 19.37
C VAL A 8 -7.85 -21.29 18.51
N PHE A 9 -6.72 -21.03 19.15
CA PHE A 9 -5.42 -21.03 18.47
C PHE A 9 -5.05 -22.45 18.05
N LYS A 10 -4.65 -22.63 16.78
CA LYS A 10 -4.14 -23.89 16.25
C LYS A 10 -2.75 -23.67 15.66
N LYS A 11 -1.94 -24.72 15.66
CA LYS A 11 -0.70 -24.70 14.86
C LYS A 11 -1.05 -24.72 13.39
N HIS A 12 -0.18 -24.14 12.54
CA HIS A 12 -0.41 -24.11 11.09
C HIS A 12 -0.57 -25.52 10.48
N GLU A 13 0.11 -26.52 11.02
CA GLU A 13 0.02 -27.93 10.64
C GLU A 13 -1.32 -28.60 10.97
N ASP A 14 -2.05 -28.04 11.95
CA ASP A 14 -3.35 -28.57 12.41
C ASP A 14 -4.53 -27.91 11.69
N ILE A 15 -4.28 -27.00 10.74
CA ILE A 15 -5.34 -26.37 9.96
C ILE A 15 -5.83 -27.37 8.91
N VAL A 16 -6.99 -27.95 9.17
CA VAL A 16 -7.66 -28.88 8.22
C VAL A 16 -8.13 -28.07 7.00
N PRO A 17 -7.85 -28.53 5.77
CA PRO A 17 -8.17 -27.82 4.55
C PRO A 17 -9.67 -27.87 4.22
N LEU A 18 -10.47 -27.04 4.86
CA LEU A 18 -11.72 -26.59 4.28
C LEU A 18 -11.37 -25.45 3.32
N LYS A 19 -11.92 -25.42 2.11
CA LYS A 19 -11.74 -24.29 1.19
C LYS A 19 -12.10 -23.00 1.92
N SER A 20 -11.08 -22.20 2.23
CA SER A 20 -11.20 -20.99 3.05
C SER A 20 -10.35 -19.87 2.47
N LEU A 21 -10.52 -18.68 2.97
CA LEU A 21 -9.63 -17.57 2.70
C LEU A 21 -8.64 -17.46 3.88
N VAL A 22 -7.35 -17.47 3.56
CA VAL A 22 -6.25 -17.38 4.51
C VAL A 22 -5.60 -16.01 4.40
N VAL A 23 -5.40 -15.35 5.54
CA VAL A 23 -4.67 -14.08 5.62
C VAL A 23 -3.33 -14.33 6.29
N LEU A 24 -2.24 -14.10 5.56
CA LEU A 24 -0.88 -14.26 6.05
C LEU A 24 -0.35 -12.92 6.56
N ALA A 25 -0.30 -12.76 7.87
CA ALA A 25 0.33 -11.63 8.57
C ALA A 25 1.56 -12.13 9.33
N VAL A 26 2.50 -12.70 8.58
CA VAL A 26 3.68 -13.42 9.08
C VAL A 26 4.98 -12.82 8.53
N PRO A 27 6.16 -13.13 9.10
CA PRO A 27 7.44 -12.72 8.51
C PRO A 27 7.62 -13.21 7.07
N ASN A 28 8.43 -12.48 6.31
CA ASN A 28 8.67 -12.73 4.89
C ASN A 28 9.08 -14.20 4.62
N GLU A 29 10.01 -14.73 5.40
CA GLU A 29 10.56 -16.08 5.27
C GLU A 29 9.49 -17.15 5.47
N VAL A 30 8.55 -16.89 6.38
CA VAL A 30 7.42 -17.78 6.63
C VAL A 30 6.41 -17.71 5.49
N SER A 31 6.14 -16.51 4.94
CA SER A 31 5.18 -16.33 3.85
C SER A 31 5.63 -17.01 2.57
N VAL A 32 6.94 -16.97 2.22
CA VAL A 32 7.50 -17.64 1.03
C VAL A 32 7.07 -19.10 0.98
N GLU A 33 7.08 -19.81 2.12
CA GLU A 33 6.75 -21.23 2.16
C GLU A 33 5.26 -21.50 2.46
N SER A 34 4.59 -20.61 3.20
CA SER A 34 3.21 -20.84 3.63
C SER A 34 2.19 -20.51 2.53
N ALA A 35 2.39 -19.42 1.78
CA ALA A 35 1.45 -19.03 0.73
C ALA A 35 1.26 -20.13 -0.33
N PRO A 36 2.33 -20.75 -0.89
CA PRO A 36 2.19 -21.86 -1.81
C PRO A 36 1.44 -23.04 -1.23
N LYS A 37 1.71 -23.43 0.02
CA LYS A 37 1.04 -24.57 0.67
C LYS A 37 -0.48 -24.39 0.73
N PHE A 38 -0.93 -23.19 1.10
CA PHE A 38 -2.36 -22.91 1.16
C PHE A 38 -2.98 -22.82 -0.24
N LEU A 39 -2.29 -22.20 -1.20
CA LEU A 39 -2.75 -22.11 -2.59
C LEU A 39 -2.88 -23.49 -3.24
N ASP A 40 -1.91 -24.38 -3.03
CA ASP A 40 -1.91 -25.74 -3.59
C ASP A 40 -2.98 -26.62 -2.93
N ALA A 41 -3.34 -26.33 -1.66
CA ALA A 41 -4.48 -26.95 -0.97
C ALA A 41 -5.84 -26.37 -1.41
N GLY A 42 -5.87 -25.42 -2.34
CA GLY A 42 -7.10 -24.83 -2.90
C GLY A 42 -7.72 -23.71 -2.07
N HIS A 43 -6.97 -23.11 -1.15
CA HIS A 43 -7.39 -21.93 -0.41
C HIS A 43 -7.19 -20.66 -1.24
N LYS A 44 -7.99 -19.61 -0.96
CA LYS A 44 -7.65 -18.26 -1.36
C LYS A 44 -6.69 -17.66 -0.34
N VAL A 45 -5.70 -16.90 -0.79
CA VAL A 45 -4.66 -16.34 0.10
C VAL A 45 -4.56 -14.83 -0.09
N ILE A 46 -4.45 -14.11 1.02
CA ILE A 46 -3.99 -12.71 1.04
C ILE A 46 -2.71 -12.65 1.86
N ASP A 47 -1.64 -12.20 1.24
CA ASP A 47 -0.33 -12.04 1.87
C ASP A 47 -0.05 -10.57 2.19
N LEU A 48 0.15 -10.25 3.47
CA LEU A 48 0.53 -8.91 3.94
C LEU A 48 2.06 -8.72 3.99
N SER A 49 2.82 -9.79 3.73
CA SER A 49 4.28 -9.67 3.60
C SER A 49 4.69 -8.98 2.30
N GLY A 50 5.99 -8.78 2.10
CA GLY A 50 6.48 -8.13 0.89
C GLY A 50 6.89 -9.08 -0.23
N VAL A 51 6.89 -10.40 0.01
CA VAL A 51 7.62 -11.36 -0.84
C VAL A 51 6.92 -11.73 -2.15
N TYR A 52 5.67 -11.35 -2.33
CA TYR A 52 4.92 -11.59 -3.57
C TYR A 52 4.44 -10.30 -4.24
N ARG A 53 5.16 -9.17 -4.01
CA ARG A 53 4.77 -7.85 -4.54
C ARG A 53 5.48 -7.45 -5.81
N LEU A 54 6.67 -7.99 -6.10
CA LEU A 54 7.54 -7.56 -7.21
C LEU A 54 7.78 -8.70 -8.20
N HIS A 55 7.61 -8.41 -9.50
CA HIS A 55 7.79 -9.39 -10.56
C HIS A 55 9.27 -9.60 -10.98
N ASN A 56 10.19 -8.78 -10.48
CA ASN A 56 11.62 -8.98 -10.67
C ASN A 56 12.24 -9.62 -9.43
N GLN A 57 12.68 -10.89 -9.56
CA GLN A 57 13.24 -11.67 -8.46
C GLN A 57 14.51 -11.05 -7.87
N GLU A 58 15.41 -10.55 -8.69
CA GLU A 58 16.69 -9.96 -8.23
C GLU A 58 16.43 -8.70 -7.41
N ILE A 59 15.52 -7.84 -7.87
CA ILE A 59 15.10 -6.64 -7.15
C ILE A 59 14.44 -7.03 -5.82
N LEU A 60 13.53 -8.00 -5.84
CA LEU A 60 12.87 -8.49 -4.64
C LEU A 60 13.89 -8.98 -3.60
N GLU A 61 14.76 -9.90 -4.00
CA GLU A 61 15.77 -10.49 -3.12
C GLU A 61 16.73 -9.44 -2.53
N LYS A 62 17.12 -8.45 -3.36
CA LYS A 62 17.97 -7.32 -2.94
C LYS A 62 17.31 -6.47 -1.85
N TYR A 63 16.06 -6.05 -2.07
CA TYR A 63 15.38 -5.12 -1.17
C TYR A 63 14.80 -5.80 0.07
N TYR A 64 14.35 -7.04 -0.05
CA TYR A 64 13.80 -7.82 1.07
C TYR A 64 14.85 -8.67 1.78
N LYS A 65 16.08 -8.73 1.25
CA LYS A 65 17.25 -9.45 1.84
C LYS A 65 16.97 -10.92 2.14
N LEU A 66 16.29 -11.60 1.24
CA LEU A 66 15.97 -13.03 1.32
C LEU A 66 16.15 -13.69 -0.05
N LYS A 67 16.32 -15.02 -0.06
CA LYS A 67 16.29 -15.83 -1.27
C LYS A 67 14.88 -16.38 -1.46
N HIS A 68 14.26 -16.08 -2.61
CA HIS A 68 12.87 -16.49 -2.87
C HIS A 68 12.79 -17.86 -3.53
N THR A 69 12.52 -18.90 -2.76
CA THR A 69 12.50 -20.31 -3.22
C THR A 69 11.26 -20.68 -4.02
N ARG A 70 10.20 -19.86 -3.99
CA ARG A 70 8.88 -20.10 -4.59
C ARG A 70 8.44 -18.94 -5.51
N PHE A 71 9.38 -18.34 -6.21
CA PHE A 71 9.12 -17.12 -6.99
C PHE A 71 8.08 -17.31 -8.11
N ASN A 72 7.95 -18.52 -8.66
CA ASN A 72 6.96 -18.83 -9.69
C ASN A 72 5.51 -18.51 -9.29
N TYR A 73 5.19 -18.48 -7.99
CA TYR A 73 3.86 -18.12 -7.50
C TYR A 73 3.52 -16.63 -7.66
N ILE A 74 4.50 -15.77 -7.93
CA ILE A 74 4.28 -14.34 -8.19
C ILE A 74 3.30 -14.10 -9.33
N ASN A 75 3.30 -14.95 -10.35
CA ASN A 75 2.42 -14.84 -11.52
C ASN A 75 0.93 -15.07 -11.19
N ARG A 76 0.62 -15.64 -10.03
CA ARG A 76 -0.75 -15.78 -9.51
C ARG A 76 -1.19 -14.61 -8.66
N ALA A 77 -0.22 -13.85 -8.11
CA ALA A 77 -0.50 -12.77 -7.18
C ALA A 77 -1.07 -11.55 -7.90
N VAL A 78 -2.24 -11.09 -7.45
CA VAL A 78 -2.78 -9.79 -7.85
C VAL A 78 -2.36 -8.76 -6.82
N PHE A 79 -1.80 -7.64 -7.25
CA PHE A 79 -1.43 -6.56 -6.35
C PHE A 79 -2.68 -5.90 -5.77
N GLY A 80 -2.82 -5.92 -4.46
CA GLY A 80 -4.06 -5.68 -3.74
C GLY A 80 -4.46 -4.21 -3.57
N ILE A 81 -4.51 -3.43 -4.66
CA ILE A 81 -5.08 -2.07 -4.69
C ILE A 81 -6.40 -2.11 -5.46
N PRO A 82 -7.56 -2.17 -4.77
CA PRO A 82 -8.90 -2.25 -5.40
C PRO A 82 -9.16 -1.18 -6.44
N GLU A 83 -8.76 0.03 -6.19
CA GLU A 83 -8.97 1.18 -7.07
C GLU A 83 -8.28 1.01 -8.43
N ILE A 84 -7.27 0.14 -8.51
CA ILE A 84 -6.53 -0.15 -9.75
C ILE A 84 -6.91 -1.52 -10.33
N PHE A 85 -7.05 -2.54 -9.49
CA PHE A 85 -7.10 -3.94 -9.90
C PHE A 85 -8.43 -4.65 -9.54
N ARG A 86 -9.52 -3.89 -9.30
CA ARG A 86 -10.81 -4.39 -8.79
C ARG A 86 -11.32 -5.63 -9.52
N ASP A 87 -11.32 -5.63 -10.85
CA ASP A 87 -11.86 -6.76 -11.61
C ASP A 87 -10.98 -8.01 -11.55
N GLN A 88 -9.67 -7.84 -11.43
CA GLN A 88 -8.75 -8.93 -11.20
C GLN A 88 -8.91 -9.51 -9.79
N LEU A 89 -9.07 -8.64 -8.78
CA LEU A 89 -9.24 -9.02 -7.38
C LEU A 89 -10.52 -9.84 -7.13
N LYS A 90 -11.62 -9.54 -7.82
CA LYS A 90 -12.87 -10.33 -7.73
C LYS A 90 -12.65 -11.81 -8.06
N ASN A 91 -11.72 -12.09 -8.98
CA ASN A 91 -11.45 -13.43 -9.48
C ASN A 91 -10.13 -14.03 -8.94
N ALA A 92 -9.42 -13.28 -8.07
CA ALA A 92 -8.14 -13.72 -7.55
C ALA A 92 -8.27 -14.87 -6.55
N ASP A 93 -7.34 -15.81 -6.62
CA ASP A 93 -7.08 -16.79 -5.57
C ASP A 93 -5.89 -16.38 -4.69
N PHE A 94 -5.04 -15.51 -5.18
CA PHE A 94 -3.88 -14.99 -4.46
C PHE A 94 -3.78 -13.48 -4.59
N VAL A 95 -3.74 -12.78 -3.45
CA VAL A 95 -3.58 -11.32 -3.38
C VAL A 95 -2.33 -10.98 -2.58
N SER A 96 -1.46 -10.19 -3.18
CA SER A 96 -0.31 -9.57 -2.53
C SER A 96 -0.71 -8.17 -2.05
N ASN A 97 -0.93 -8.01 -0.74
CA ASN A 97 -1.37 -6.74 -0.17
C ASN A 97 -0.22 -5.71 -0.21
N PRO A 98 -0.45 -4.47 -0.69
CA PRO A 98 0.60 -3.48 -0.89
C PRO A 98 1.27 -3.03 0.41
N GLY A 99 2.47 -2.45 0.29
CA GLY A 99 3.10 -1.71 1.37
C GLY A 99 2.36 -0.39 1.65
N CYS A 100 2.35 0.04 2.91
CA CYS A 100 1.59 1.22 3.34
C CYS A 100 2.03 2.52 2.63
N PHE A 101 3.34 2.72 2.45
CA PHE A 101 3.84 3.85 1.65
C PHE A 101 3.50 3.68 0.16
N SER A 102 3.53 2.45 -0.36
CA SER A 102 3.19 2.20 -1.76
C SER A 102 1.75 2.63 -2.05
N THR A 103 0.80 2.29 -1.19
CA THR A 103 -0.59 2.74 -1.29
C THR A 103 -0.71 4.27 -1.27
N SER A 104 0.01 4.94 -0.35
CA SER A 104 -0.04 6.41 -0.20
C SER A 104 0.53 7.18 -1.38
N VAL A 105 1.36 6.54 -2.22
CA VAL A 105 2.01 7.18 -3.38
C VAL A 105 1.37 6.75 -4.70
N ILE A 106 1.12 5.47 -4.87
CA ILE A 106 0.61 4.92 -6.13
C ILE A 106 -0.80 5.45 -6.43
N LEU A 107 -1.70 5.45 -5.44
CA LEU A 107 -3.08 5.86 -5.65
C LEU A 107 -3.23 7.33 -6.07
N PRO A 108 -2.62 8.32 -5.39
CA PRO A 108 -2.72 9.71 -5.81
C PRO A 108 -2.22 9.96 -7.23
N ILE A 109 -1.12 9.30 -7.63
CA ILE A 109 -0.58 9.42 -8.99
C ILE A 109 -1.50 8.71 -9.99
N PHE A 110 -2.04 7.53 -9.64
CA PHE A 110 -2.97 6.79 -10.51
C PHE A 110 -4.21 7.61 -10.86
N LEU A 111 -4.76 8.35 -9.91
CA LEU A 111 -5.95 9.19 -10.09
C LEU A 111 -5.75 10.39 -11.03
N LEU A 112 -4.51 10.77 -11.37
CA LEU A 112 -4.24 11.73 -12.44
C LEU A 112 -4.64 11.20 -13.84
N GLY A 113 -5.04 9.93 -13.95
CA GLY A 113 -5.58 9.33 -15.15
C GLY A 113 -4.61 9.41 -16.33
N GLN A 114 -5.09 9.89 -17.48
CA GLN A 114 -4.28 10.01 -18.70
C GLN A 114 -3.18 11.07 -18.61
N LEU A 115 -3.30 12.04 -17.70
CA LEU A 115 -2.26 13.08 -17.52
C LEU A 115 -0.92 12.50 -17.07
N ARG A 116 -0.91 11.30 -16.49
CA ARG A 116 0.34 10.61 -16.12
C ARG A 116 1.31 10.46 -17.30
N LYS A 117 0.78 10.37 -18.53
CA LYS A 117 1.60 10.23 -19.76
C LYS A 117 2.47 11.45 -20.04
N ASN A 118 2.12 12.60 -19.48
CA ASN A 118 2.82 13.86 -19.66
C ASN A 118 3.74 14.17 -18.46
N LEU A 119 3.86 13.25 -17.50
CA LEU A 119 4.77 13.37 -16.37
C LEU A 119 6.20 13.02 -16.81
N ARG A 120 7.15 13.82 -16.36
CA ARG A 120 8.55 13.46 -16.42
C ARG A 120 8.81 12.19 -15.59
N PRO A 121 9.81 11.38 -15.95
CA PRO A 121 10.00 10.06 -15.31
C PRO A 121 10.42 10.16 -13.84
N ARG A 122 10.86 11.33 -13.35
CA ARG A 122 11.33 11.50 -11.98
C ARG A 122 10.17 11.81 -11.02
N ILE A 123 10.06 10.98 -9.99
CA ILE A 123 9.09 11.09 -8.91
C ILE A 123 9.85 11.27 -7.60
N ILE A 124 9.66 12.40 -6.91
CA ILE A 124 10.29 12.65 -5.61
C ILE A 124 9.21 12.45 -4.54
N VAL A 125 9.50 11.59 -3.57
CA VAL A 125 8.58 11.23 -2.49
C VAL A 125 9.26 11.42 -1.14
N ASP A 126 8.71 12.31 -0.35
CA ASP A 126 9.10 12.53 1.05
C ASP A 126 7.92 12.12 1.94
N SER A 127 8.05 10.95 2.59
CA SER A 127 6.97 10.36 3.38
C SER A 127 7.31 10.28 4.85
N LYS A 128 6.32 10.50 5.69
CA LYS A 128 6.42 10.47 7.15
C LYS A 128 5.50 9.38 7.68
N SER A 129 6.01 8.49 8.55
CA SER A 129 5.24 7.40 9.15
C SER A 129 5.34 7.38 10.66
N GLY A 130 4.24 7.05 11.31
CA GLY A 130 4.25 6.71 12.72
C GLY A 130 5.01 5.41 13.01
N VAL A 131 5.40 5.21 14.28
CA VAL A 131 6.25 4.10 14.73
C VAL A 131 5.63 2.72 14.54
N SER A 132 4.30 2.61 14.51
CA SER A 132 3.60 1.34 14.26
C SER A 132 3.90 0.75 12.86
N GLY A 133 4.48 1.53 11.94
CA GLY A 133 4.94 1.06 10.65
C GLY A 133 6.10 0.06 10.71
N ALA A 134 6.81 -0.02 11.84
CA ALA A 134 7.84 -1.02 12.08
C ALA A 134 7.29 -2.46 12.24
N GLY A 135 5.97 -2.59 12.48
CA GLY A 135 5.32 -3.88 12.73
C GLY A 135 5.83 -4.54 14.02
N GLY A 136 5.96 -5.88 14.01
CA GLY A 136 6.46 -6.65 15.15
C GLY A 136 7.96 -6.50 15.45
N ARG A 137 8.70 -5.67 14.72
CA ARG A 137 10.13 -5.42 14.91
C ARG A 137 10.43 -4.45 16.06
N THR A 138 9.62 -4.49 17.11
CA THR A 138 9.77 -3.62 18.29
C THR A 138 11.05 -3.91 19.10
N GLU A 139 11.70 -5.05 18.85
CA GLU A 139 13.00 -5.41 19.45
C GLU A 139 14.15 -4.57 18.87
N ASP A 140 14.01 -4.00 17.68
CA ASP A 140 14.93 -3.02 17.14
C ASP A 140 14.76 -1.70 17.90
N SER A 141 15.67 -1.42 18.83
CA SER A 141 15.64 -0.27 19.76
C SER A 141 15.40 1.08 19.06
N GLY A 142 15.72 1.17 17.76
CA GLY A 142 15.53 2.37 16.94
C GLY A 142 14.10 2.68 16.53
N TYR A 143 13.15 1.74 16.67
CA TYR A 143 11.75 1.91 16.26
C TYR A 143 10.76 1.98 17.43
N SER A 144 11.24 1.88 18.68
CA SER A 144 10.39 2.04 19.85
C SER A 144 9.89 3.48 19.96
N TYR A 145 8.66 3.67 20.47
CA TYR A 145 8.10 5.01 20.67
C TYR A 145 9.01 5.89 21.54
N THR A 146 9.60 5.31 22.57
CA THR A 146 10.53 6.00 23.46
C THR A 146 11.81 6.47 22.77
N SER A 147 12.29 5.75 21.74
CA SER A 147 13.49 6.15 20.96
C SER A 147 13.20 7.26 19.95
N VAL A 148 11.92 7.45 19.58
CA VAL A 148 11.52 8.46 18.60
C VAL A 148 10.74 9.62 19.21
N TYR A 149 10.44 9.55 20.50
CA TYR A 149 9.78 10.65 21.20
C TYR A 149 10.65 11.92 21.14
N GLU A 150 10.04 13.04 20.75
CA GLU A 150 10.71 14.32 20.48
C GLU A 150 11.85 14.23 19.43
N ASN A 151 11.85 13.18 18.60
CA ASN A 151 12.84 12.98 17.53
C ASN A 151 12.17 12.74 16.19
N PHE A 152 12.75 13.29 15.13
CA PHE A 152 12.29 13.13 13.76
C PHE A 152 13.50 12.81 12.87
N ARG A 153 13.45 11.69 12.14
CA ARG A 153 14.60 11.27 11.34
C ARG A 153 14.20 10.53 10.08
N ALA A 154 15.00 10.73 9.03
CA ALA A 154 14.95 9.89 7.84
C ALA A 154 15.54 8.50 8.11
N TYR A 155 15.08 7.48 7.39
CA TYR A 155 15.62 6.13 7.45
C TYR A 155 15.55 5.44 6.10
N LYS A 156 16.43 4.46 5.86
CA LYS A 156 16.47 3.68 4.60
C LYS A 156 16.37 4.52 3.33
N ILE A 157 17.04 5.67 3.28
CA ILE A 157 17.05 6.57 2.12
C ILE A 157 17.55 5.79 0.91
N LEU A 158 16.83 5.85 -0.22
CA LEU A 158 17.12 5.16 -1.49
C LEU A 158 17.34 3.63 -1.34
N SER A 159 16.85 3.04 -0.24
CA SER A 159 17.04 1.61 0.05
C SER A 159 15.82 0.97 0.72
N HIS A 160 14.71 1.68 0.80
CA HIS A 160 13.48 1.17 1.41
C HIS A 160 12.75 0.22 0.47
N GLN A 161 12.26 -0.91 0.99
CA GLN A 161 11.60 -1.97 0.22
C GLN A 161 10.32 -1.53 -0.50
N HIS A 162 9.69 -0.42 -0.14
CA HIS A 162 8.53 0.11 -0.87
C HIS A 162 8.90 0.95 -2.09
N GLU A 163 10.16 1.37 -2.25
CA GLU A 163 10.58 2.11 -3.44
C GLU A 163 10.38 1.29 -4.73
N PRO A 164 10.86 0.03 -4.84
CA PRO A 164 10.61 -0.76 -6.03
C PRO A 164 9.14 -1.11 -6.25
N GLU A 165 8.32 -1.23 -5.19
CA GLU A 165 6.87 -1.38 -5.34
C GLU A 165 6.25 -0.14 -6.00
N ILE A 166 6.60 1.07 -5.53
CA ILE A 166 6.13 2.33 -6.12
C ILE A 166 6.54 2.36 -7.59
N ARG A 167 7.81 2.08 -7.89
CA ARG A 167 8.36 2.11 -9.24
C ARG A 167 7.64 1.14 -10.18
N GLU A 168 7.31 -0.07 -9.73
CA GLU A 168 6.65 -1.08 -10.55
C GLU A 168 5.18 -0.74 -10.84
N TYR A 169 4.46 -0.17 -9.87
CA TYR A 169 3.01 -0.04 -9.98
C TYR A 169 2.49 1.38 -10.24
N VAL A 170 3.28 2.42 -10.02
CA VAL A 170 2.81 3.82 -10.15
C VAL A 170 2.29 4.16 -11.55
N TYR A 171 2.86 3.54 -12.57
CA TYR A 171 2.43 3.71 -13.96
C TYR A 171 1.57 2.55 -14.48
N SER A 172 1.01 1.72 -13.60
CA SER A 172 0.07 0.67 -13.98
C SER A 172 -1.03 1.21 -14.90
N LYS A 173 -1.32 0.48 -15.97
CA LYS A 173 -2.33 0.83 -16.98
C LYS A 173 -2.10 2.17 -17.72
N SER A 174 -0.90 2.76 -17.65
CA SER A 174 -0.59 4.01 -18.35
C SER A 174 0.15 3.81 -19.68
N GLY A 175 0.80 2.67 -19.86
CA GLY A 175 1.74 2.41 -20.95
C GLY A 175 3.11 3.05 -20.76
N LEU A 176 3.35 3.69 -19.62
CA LEU A 176 4.67 4.21 -19.22
C LEU A 176 5.44 3.12 -18.48
N SER A 177 6.76 3.20 -18.53
CA SER A 177 7.67 2.26 -17.86
C SER A 177 8.76 2.99 -17.09
N ASP A 178 9.24 2.33 -16.07
CA ASP A 178 10.48 2.59 -15.33
C ASP A 178 10.71 4.04 -14.86
N PRO A 179 9.85 4.59 -13.95
CA PRO A 179 10.09 5.90 -13.36
C PRO A 179 11.32 5.87 -12.45
N GLU A 180 12.05 6.98 -12.39
CA GLU A 180 13.05 7.23 -11.37
C GLU A 180 12.35 7.66 -10.08
N VAL A 181 12.29 6.80 -9.07
CA VAL A 181 11.67 7.10 -7.77
C VAL A 181 12.74 7.46 -6.74
N ILE A 182 12.71 8.70 -6.25
CA ILE A 182 13.53 9.16 -5.13
C ILE A 182 12.67 9.11 -3.88
N PHE A 183 12.84 8.06 -3.09
CA PHE A 183 12.01 7.82 -1.91
C PHE A 183 12.79 8.07 -0.61
N THR A 184 12.29 9.01 0.20
CA THR A 184 12.87 9.38 1.50
C THR A 184 11.81 9.22 2.60
N PRO A 185 11.76 8.06 3.27
CA PRO A 185 10.85 7.88 4.40
C PRO A 185 11.44 8.48 5.69
N HIS A 186 10.54 9.01 6.53
CA HIS A 186 10.86 9.54 7.85
C HIS A 186 10.01 8.88 8.92
N LEU A 187 10.56 8.79 10.12
CA LEU A 187 9.87 8.30 11.30
C LEU A 187 9.42 9.48 12.17
N LEU A 188 8.11 9.55 12.44
CA LEU A 188 7.48 10.56 13.29
C LEU A 188 7.28 10.04 14.72
N PRO A 189 7.32 10.91 15.74
CA PRO A 189 6.97 10.56 17.11
C PRO A 189 5.44 10.50 17.33
N VAL A 190 4.74 9.80 16.43
CA VAL A 190 3.32 9.47 16.54
C VAL A 190 3.14 7.96 16.40
N TYR A 191 2.06 7.41 16.94
CA TYR A 191 1.87 5.97 16.90
C TYR A 191 1.52 5.48 15.50
N ARG A 192 0.54 6.10 14.80
CA ARG A 192 0.06 5.66 13.49
C ARG A 192 -0.23 6.82 12.55
N GLY A 193 -0.25 6.49 11.28
CA GLY A 193 -0.53 7.35 10.16
C GLY A 193 0.68 7.53 9.25
N ILE A 194 0.42 7.74 7.98
CA ILE A 194 1.39 8.12 6.95
C ILE A 194 0.92 9.41 6.31
N LEU A 195 1.84 10.35 6.14
CA LEU A 195 1.68 11.53 5.30
C LEU A 195 2.79 11.54 4.27
N SER A 196 2.42 11.57 2.99
CA SER A 196 3.37 11.61 1.87
C SER A 196 3.25 12.92 1.12
N THR A 197 4.38 13.55 0.86
CA THR A 197 4.53 14.69 -0.05
C THR A 197 5.21 14.17 -1.32
N ILE A 198 4.54 14.31 -2.45
CA ILE A 198 4.98 13.78 -3.74
C ILE A 198 5.18 14.97 -4.68
N VAL A 199 6.38 15.10 -5.24
CA VAL A 199 6.68 16.15 -6.22
C VAL A 199 6.82 15.49 -7.58
N LEU A 200 6.03 15.99 -8.51
CA LEU A 200 5.98 15.56 -9.91
C LEU A 200 6.22 16.77 -10.82
N GLU A 201 6.75 16.51 -11.99
CA GLU A 201 6.88 17.51 -13.04
C GLU A 201 6.21 17.03 -14.32
N PHE A 202 5.46 17.91 -14.97
CA PHE A 202 4.96 17.70 -16.33
C PHE A 202 5.98 18.17 -17.37
N ASP A 203 5.94 17.59 -18.57
CA ASP A 203 6.74 18.09 -19.70
C ASP A 203 6.36 19.53 -20.10
N SER A 204 5.08 19.84 -19.97
CA SER A 204 4.53 21.20 -20.15
C SER A 204 3.46 21.46 -19.08
N GLU A 205 3.18 22.73 -18.81
CA GLU A 205 2.15 23.11 -17.83
C GLU A 205 0.78 22.55 -18.26
N PRO A 206 0.10 21.73 -17.41
CA PRO A 206 -1.24 21.27 -17.70
C PRO A 206 -2.26 22.39 -17.56
N GLU A 207 -3.13 22.53 -18.58
CA GLU A 207 -4.20 23.52 -18.61
C GLU A 207 -5.43 23.10 -17.80
N GLN A 208 -5.54 21.80 -17.53
CA GLN A 208 -6.70 21.21 -16.86
C GLN A 208 -6.73 21.55 -15.36
N ASP A 209 -7.95 21.61 -14.81
CA ASP A 209 -8.14 21.62 -13.36
C ASP A 209 -7.85 20.22 -12.78
N LEU A 210 -6.70 20.10 -12.13
CA LEU A 210 -6.20 18.84 -11.61
C LEU A 210 -7.04 18.33 -10.42
N ILE A 211 -7.65 19.21 -9.62
CA ILE A 211 -8.56 18.80 -8.54
C ILE A 211 -9.79 18.14 -9.13
N SER A 212 -10.43 18.76 -10.12
CA SER A 212 -11.59 18.15 -10.81
C SER A 212 -11.24 16.80 -11.44
N ILE A 213 -10.02 16.62 -11.95
CA ILE A 213 -9.58 15.32 -12.48
C ILE A 213 -9.51 14.27 -11.37
N LEU A 214 -8.93 14.59 -10.21
CA LEU A 214 -8.90 13.68 -9.07
C LEU A 214 -10.32 13.32 -8.59
N GLU A 215 -11.21 14.32 -8.46
CA GLU A 215 -12.60 14.13 -8.05
C GLU A 215 -13.33 13.19 -9.01
N ASN A 216 -13.24 13.44 -10.33
CA ASN A 216 -13.85 12.59 -11.34
C ASN A 216 -13.29 11.16 -11.34
N SER A 217 -11.99 11.02 -11.18
CA SER A 217 -11.32 9.70 -11.14
C SER A 217 -11.67 8.89 -9.89
N SER A 218 -12.10 9.55 -8.81
CA SER A 218 -12.42 8.94 -7.53
C SER A 218 -13.93 8.84 -7.21
N LEU A 219 -14.81 9.24 -8.14
CA LEU A 219 -16.27 9.27 -7.91
C LEU A 219 -16.86 7.97 -7.35
N ASN A 220 -16.32 6.82 -7.76
CA ASN A 220 -16.79 5.50 -7.35
C ASN A 220 -15.85 4.81 -6.35
N GLU A 221 -14.91 5.55 -5.78
CA GLU A 221 -13.91 5.01 -4.86
C GLU A 221 -14.29 5.34 -3.42
N PRO A 222 -14.88 4.36 -2.68
CA PRO A 222 -15.52 4.64 -1.40
C PRO A 222 -14.56 5.09 -0.29
N PHE A 223 -13.26 4.88 -0.49
CA PHE A 223 -12.23 5.19 0.51
C PHE A 223 -11.28 6.31 0.08
N ILE A 224 -11.54 6.98 -1.04
CA ILE A 224 -10.75 8.13 -1.49
C ILE A 224 -11.50 9.41 -1.17
N ARG A 225 -10.82 10.38 -0.54
CA ARG A 225 -11.35 11.72 -0.29
C ARG A 225 -10.43 12.75 -0.92
N ILE A 226 -10.96 13.55 -1.83
CA ILE A 226 -10.23 14.68 -2.44
C ILE A 226 -10.55 15.93 -1.62
N LEU A 227 -9.51 16.56 -1.07
CA LEU A 227 -9.63 17.77 -0.26
C LEU A 227 -9.27 18.99 -1.12
N LYS A 228 -9.82 20.15 -0.77
CA LYS A 228 -9.67 21.38 -1.56
C LYS A 228 -8.25 21.90 -1.56
N THR A 229 -7.56 21.80 -0.43
CA THR A 229 -6.19 22.31 -0.28
C THR A 229 -5.27 21.27 0.36
N PRO A 230 -3.97 21.23 0.01
CA PRO A 230 -3.01 20.31 0.61
C PRO A 230 -2.87 20.47 2.13
N GLU A 231 -3.12 21.66 2.66
CA GLU A 231 -3.06 21.98 4.08
C GLU A 231 -4.17 21.28 4.90
N GLU A 232 -5.26 20.86 4.23
CA GLU A 232 -6.34 20.10 4.88
C GLU A 232 -6.02 18.63 5.07
N VAL A 233 -4.96 18.12 4.39
CA VAL A 233 -4.52 16.71 4.48
C VAL A 233 -3.71 16.51 5.76
N GLU A 234 -4.28 15.80 6.72
CA GLU A 234 -3.67 15.62 8.04
C GLU A 234 -3.91 14.21 8.63
N LEU A 235 -2.97 13.75 9.44
CA LEU A 235 -2.99 12.39 10.00
C LEU A 235 -4.22 12.12 10.86
N LYS A 236 -4.67 13.08 11.68
CA LYS A 236 -5.81 12.89 12.60
C LYS A 236 -7.10 12.55 11.88
N LYS A 237 -7.30 13.05 10.67
CA LYS A 237 -8.54 12.82 9.90
C LYS A 237 -8.65 11.43 9.31
N VAL A 238 -7.52 10.73 9.16
CA VAL A 238 -7.45 9.39 8.56
C VAL A 238 -7.17 8.28 9.57
N GLN A 239 -6.65 8.63 10.77
CA GLN A 239 -6.36 7.64 11.80
C GLN A 239 -7.61 6.82 12.17
N HIS A 240 -7.44 5.49 12.29
CA HIS A 240 -8.51 4.51 12.57
C HIS A 240 -9.56 4.36 11.47
N THR A 241 -9.32 4.88 10.27
CA THR A 241 -10.24 4.79 9.13
C THR A 241 -9.56 4.11 7.93
N ASN A 242 -10.37 3.61 6.99
CA ASN A 242 -9.86 3.10 5.71
C ASN A 242 -9.77 4.19 4.63
N PHE A 243 -9.86 5.47 5.00
CA PHE A 243 -9.75 6.57 4.04
C PHE A 243 -8.30 6.89 3.67
N LEU A 244 -8.13 7.31 2.43
CA LEU A 244 -6.97 8.00 1.91
C LEU A 244 -7.40 9.42 1.52
N ASP A 245 -6.86 10.42 2.22
CA ASP A 245 -7.04 11.83 1.89
C ASP A 245 -5.98 12.28 0.91
N ILE A 246 -6.40 13.03 -0.11
CA ILE A 246 -5.52 13.51 -1.18
C ILE A 246 -5.86 14.97 -1.48
N SER A 247 -4.85 15.78 -1.67
CA SER A 247 -4.97 17.09 -2.32
C SER A 247 -3.69 17.41 -3.09
N LEU A 248 -3.75 18.45 -3.90
CA LEU A 248 -2.61 18.87 -4.72
C LEU A 248 -2.56 20.39 -4.92
N ARG A 249 -1.36 20.87 -5.27
CA ARG A 249 -1.15 22.25 -5.72
C ARG A 249 -0.19 22.25 -6.88
N LYS A 250 -0.51 23.04 -7.90
CA LYS A 250 0.29 23.24 -9.11
C LYS A 250 0.92 24.63 -9.12
N ARG A 251 2.15 24.71 -9.64
CA ARG A 251 2.81 25.95 -10.01
C ARG A 251 3.63 25.73 -11.29
N GLY A 252 3.20 26.30 -12.41
CA GLY A 252 3.78 26.02 -13.71
C GLY A 252 3.63 24.52 -14.04
N ASN A 253 4.72 23.87 -14.42
CA ASN A 253 4.76 22.44 -14.70
C ASN A 253 5.01 21.57 -13.45
N THR A 254 5.25 22.17 -12.28
CA THR A 254 5.49 21.43 -11.03
C THR A 254 4.18 21.16 -10.30
N LEU A 255 3.98 19.94 -9.90
CA LEU A 255 2.85 19.47 -9.11
C LEU A 255 3.33 18.92 -7.76
N VAL A 256 2.75 19.41 -6.68
CA VAL A 256 2.92 18.84 -5.34
C VAL A 256 1.62 18.18 -4.93
N VAL A 257 1.67 16.89 -4.69
CA VAL A 257 0.53 16.10 -4.17
C VAL A 257 0.82 15.75 -2.71
N VAL A 258 -0.17 15.94 -1.86
CA VAL A 258 -0.12 15.51 -0.45
C VAL A 258 -1.17 14.44 -0.24
N SER A 259 -0.79 13.35 0.40
CA SER A 259 -1.71 12.26 0.76
C SER A 259 -1.51 11.83 2.21
N ALA A 260 -2.60 11.37 2.84
CA ALA A 260 -2.55 10.81 4.19
C ALA A 260 -3.45 9.58 4.31
N LEU A 261 -2.97 8.57 5.04
CA LEU A 261 -3.73 7.36 5.39
C LEU A 261 -3.31 6.82 6.76
N ASP A 262 -4.15 5.96 7.33
CA ASP A 262 -3.73 5.12 8.47
C ASP A 262 -2.91 3.93 7.97
N ASN A 263 -1.63 3.85 8.38
CA ASN A 263 -0.70 2.81 7.92
C ASN A 263 -1.10 1.39 8.35
N LEU A 264 -1.91 1.24 9.41
CA LEU A 264 -2.41 -0.06 9.89
C LEU A 264 -3.78 -0.41 9.30
N VAL A 265 -4.55 0.57 8.81
CA VAL A 265 -5.88 0.35 8.22
C VAL A 265 -5.77 0.39 6.70
N LYS A 266 -5.92 1.54 6.02
CA LYS A 266 -5.79 1.63 4.55
C LYS A 266 -4.41 1.22 4.06
N GLY A 267 -3.39 1.40 4.88
CA GLY A 267 -2.02 0.95 4.57
C GLY A 267 -1.76 -0.55 4.80
N ALA A 268 -2.67 -1.30 5.45
CA ALA A 268 -2.43 -2.71 5.81
C ALA A 268 -3.73 -3.53 5.95
N ALA A 269 -4.24 -3.69 7.18
CA ALA A 269 -5.35 -4.61 7.47
C ALA A 269 -6.68 -4.18 6.84
N GLY A 270 -6.96 -2.87 6.77
CA GLY A 270 -8.17 -2.35 6.13
C GLY A 270 -8.15 -2.57 4.62
N GLN A 271 -7.00 -2.37 3.98
CA GLN A 271 -6.79 -2.72 2.56
C GLN A 271 -6.98 -4.22 2.33
N ALA A 272 -6.44 -5.07 3.21
CA ALA A 272 -6.64 -6.52 3.13
C ALA A 272 -8.13 -6.88 3.26
N LEU A 273 -8.87 -6.27 4.19
CA LEU A 273 -10.31 -6.50 4.34
C LEU A 273 -11.10 -6.02 3.12
N GLN A 274 -10.72 -4.89 2.52
CA GLN A 274 -11.31 -4.42 1.25
C GLN A 274 -11.10 -5.46 0.14
N ASN A 275 -9.90 -6.03 0.04
CA ASN A 275 -9.58 -7.11 -0.89
C ASN A 275 -10.39 -8.40 -0.58
N ILE A 276 -10.52 -8.79 0.70
CA ILE A 276 -11.36 -9.92 1.12
C ILE A 276 -12.80 -9.75 0.62
N ASN A 277 -13.37 -8.57 0.83
CA ASN A 277 -14.73 -8.27 0.41
C ASN A 277 -14.92 -8.48 -1.09
N LEU A 278 -13.98 -8.00 -1.92
CA LEU A 278 -14.01 -8.23 -3.36
C LEU A 278 -13.85 -9.71 -3.72
N MET A 279 -12.88 -10.40 -3.15
CA MET A 279 -12.61 -11.82 -3.42
C MET A 279 -13.78 -12.75 -3.03
N THR A 280 -14.60 -12.32 -2.06
CA THR A 280 -15.75 -13.10 -1.56
C THR A 280 -17.09 -12.67 -2.12
N GLY A 281 -17.12 -11.60 -2.95
CA GLY A 281 -18.35 -11.02 -3.49
C GLY A 281 -19.18 -10.25 -2.47
N ALA A 282 -18.60 -9.91 -1.31
CA ALA A 282 -19.23 -9.05 -0.31
C ALA A 282 -19.20 -7.58 -0.77
N LYS A 283 -20.03 -6.74 -0.11
CA LYS A 283 -19.96 -5.29 -0.34
C LYS A 283 -18.56 -4.79 0.03
N GLU A 284 -17.88 -4.11 -0.88
CA GLU A 284 -16.48 -3.64 -0.73
C GLU A 284 -16.24 -2.89 0.58
N THR A 285 -17.24 -2.14 1.06
CA THR A 285 -17.16 -1.33 2.28
C THR A 285 -17.53 -2.08 3.57
N LEU A 286 -17.85 -3.37 3.50
CA LEU A 286 -18.32 -4.13 4.67
C LEU A 286 -17.25 -4.17 5.78
N GLY A 287 -17.63 -3.65 6.95
CA GLY A 287 -16.74 -3.59 8.13
C GLY A 287 -15.64 -2.52 8.08
N LEU A 288 -15.65 -1.62 7.07
CA LEU A 288 -14.61 -0.60 6.84
C LEU A 288 -15.12 0.84 6.95
N LEU A 289 -16.42 1.06 6.82
CA LEU A 289 -17.04 2.36 7.09
C LEU A 289 -17.44 2.43 8.57
N PRO A 290 -17.31 3.61 9.20
CA PRO A 290 -17.77 3.82 10.59
C PRO A 290 -19.30 3.67 10.73
#